data_c04fc354073a67d9b33f090790518a78
#
_entry.id   c04fc354073a67d9b33f090790518a78
#
_cell.length_a   1.000
_cell.length_b   1.000
_cell.length_c   1.000
_cell.angle_alpha   90.00
_cell.angle_beta   90.00
_cell.angle_gamma   90.00
#
_symmetry.space_group_name_H-M   'P 1'
#
loop_
_entity.id
_entity.type
_entity.pdbx_description
1 polymer ?
#
loop_
_entity_poly.entity_id
_entity_poly.type
_entity_poly.pdbx_seq_one_letter_code
_entity_poly.pdbx_strand_id
1 'polypeptide(L)'
;MKKISGLLFLILIMFSITGCFKRDTMEDVTIYTTVYPIEYLTNELYGDNSEVLSIYPDGINPNDYKLTDKQLKDYSKAALLVYNGLSDEKQIAASFINENKNIKIIDAAQGVIINNDVEELWLSPSNFLMLAQNIRNQLKEYVTNKYIKEEIDENYNSLKLTISEMDAELKIMAENAPTKTIVVSNDTFKFLEKYGFEVISLEGDVTSTSLNKVKNLATEGKISYIFVKENEEISNIVTDLTNSYKLSLVSIKTITNLTDDERKNGDDYLSLMRKNIDAISNETSD
;
A
#
# COMPACT_ATOMS: atom_id res chain seq x y z
N MET A 1 -46.85 43.61 27.95
CA MET A 1 -45.70 44.02 27.12
C MET A 1 -44.39 43.38 27.54
N LYS A 2 -44.00 43.29 28.82
CA LYS A 2 -42.72 42.66 29.25
C LYS A 2 -42.56 41.17 28.91
N LYS A 3 -43.64 40.36 28.87
CA LYS A 3 -43.57 38.91 28.52
C LYS A 3 -43.34 38.67 27.03
N ILE A 4 -43.81 39.55 26.15
CA ILE A 4 -43.63 39.45 24.69
C ILE A 4 -42.22 39.84 24.31
N SER A 5 -41.61 40.80 25.00
CA SER A 5 -40.20 41.20 24.79
C SER A 5 -39.20 40.08 25.14
N GLY A 6 -39.48 39.29 26.21
CA GLY A 6 -38.66 38.15 26.58
C GLY A 6 -38.74 37.01 25.57
N LEU A 7 -39.92 36.74 24.99
CA LEU A 7 -40.12 35.72 23.97
C LEU A 7 -39.41 36.10 22.65
N LEU A 8 -39.46 37.36 22.26
CA LEU A 8 -38.77 37.88 21.08
C LEU A 8 -37.22 37.82 21.23
N PHE A 9 -36.73 38.07 22.43
CA PHE A 9 -35.28 37.97 22.74
C PHE A 9 -34.79 36.51 22.71
N LEU A 10 -35.64 35.56 23.19
CA LEU A 10 -35.32 34.14 23.14
C LEU A 10 -35.31 33.58 21.70
N ILE A 11 -36.21 34.05 20.86
CA ILE A 11 -36.27 33.70 19.43
C ILE A 11 -35.03 34.28 18.69
N LEU A 12 -34.61 35.51 19.02
CA LEU A 12 -33.42 36.14 18.43
C LEU A 12 -32.14 35.38 18.78
N ILE A 13 -32.06 34.83 20.01
CA ILE A 13 -30.87 34.02 20.43
C ILE A 13 -30.88 32.66 19.73
N MET A 14 -32.05 32.03 19.46
CA MET A 14 -32.12 30.79 18.69
C MET A 14 -31.64 30.95 17.23
N PHE A 15 -31.87 32.11 16.62
CA PHE A 15 -31.39 32.39 15.26
C PHE A 15 -29.91 32.74 15.18
N SER A 16 -29.30 33.15 16.29
CA SER A 16 -27.86 33.45 16.32
C SER A 16 -26.97 32.22 16.50
N ILE A 17 -27.56 31.04 16.77
CA ILE A 17 -26.82 29.78 16.95
C ILE A 17 -26.67 28.97 15.63
N THR A 18 -27.35 29.38 14.56
CA THR A 18 -27.06 28.86 13.22
C THR A 18 -25.76 29.49 12.70
N GLY A 19 -24.68 29.25 13.44
CA GLY A 19 -23.34 29.43 12.88
C GLY A 19 -23.27 28.57 11.63
N CYS A 20 -23.09 29.20 10.49
CA CYS A 20 -22.77 28.52 9.25
C CYS A 20 -21.50 27.71 9.53
N PHE A 21 -21.64 26.45 9.90
CA PHE A 21 -20.53 25.50 9.85
C PHE A 21 -20.14 25.44 8.38
N LYS A 22 -19.15 26.22 8.02
CA LYS A 22 -18.60 26.15 6.67
C LYS A 22 -18.00 24.76 6.54
N ARG A 23 -18.69 23.91 5.78
CA ARG A 23 -18.22 22.55 5.50
C ARG A 23 -16.82 22.62 4.91
N ASP A 24 -15.97 21.69 5.28
CA ASP A 24 -14.64 21.59 4.70
C ASP A 24 -14.76 21.27 3.20
N THR A 25 -13.87 21.85 2.40
CA THR A 25 -13.87 21.62 0.95
C THR A 25 -13.43 20.20 0.57
N MET A 26 -12.90 19.45 1.54
CA MET A 26 -12.48 18.07 1.38
C MET A 26 -13.45 17.06 2.02
N GLU A 27 -14.56 17.51 2.61
CA GLU A 27 -15.59 16.68 3.22
C GLU A 27 -16.63 16.23 2.20
N ASP A 28 -17.04 14.96 2.23
CA ASP A 28 -17.98 14.30 1.28
C ASP A 28 -17.56 14.44 -0.20
N VAL A 29 -16.30 14.35 -0.47
CA VAL A 29 -15.75 14.39 -1.82
C VAL A 29 -15.35 12.98 -2.29
N THR A 30 -15.27 12.79 -3.60
CA THR A 30 -14.67 11.60 -4.18
C THR A 30 -13.15 11.79 -4.29
N ILE A 31 -12.41 10.78 -3.83
CA ILE A 31 -10.96 10.65 -3.95
C ILE A 31 -10.67 9.42 -4.81
N TYR A 32 -9.91 9.58 -5.87
CA TYR A 32 -9.38 8.43 -6.60
C TYR A 32 -7.97 8.08 -6.12
N THR A 33 -7.71 6.80 -6.11
CA THR A 33 -6.40 6.23 -5.76
C THR A 33 -5.94 5.29 -6.88
N THR A 34 -4.67 4.99 -6.92
CA THR A 34 -4.11 4.02 -7.86
C THR A 34 -4.16 2.61 -7.29
N VAL A 35 -3.01 1.99 -7.01
CA VAL A 35 -2.92 0.62 -6.51
C VAL A 35 -3.61 0.44 -5.15
N TYR A 36 -4.05 -0.78 -4.87
CA TYR A 36 -4.84 -1.10 -3.68
C TYR A 36 -4.19 -0.67 -2.35
N PRO A 37 -2.86 -0.80 -2.11
CA PRO A 37 -2.27 -0.32 -0.86
C PRO A 37 -2.45 1.19 -0.63
N ILE A 38 -2.49 1.98 -1.70
CA ILE A 38 -2.76 3.43 -1.63
C ILE A 38 -4.25 3.69 -1.36
N GLU A 39 -5.15 2.90 -1.98
CA GLU A 39 -6.60 2.91 -1.67
C GLU A 39 -6.81 2.61 -0.19
N TYR A 40 -6.23 1.51 0.30
CA TYR A 40 -6.34 1.09 1.70
C TYR A 40 -5.88 2.19 2.67
N LEU A 41 -4.66 2.73 2.47
CA LEU A 41 -4.13 3.80 3.32
C LEU A 41 -5.00 5.05 3.30
N THR A 42 -5.47 5.44 2.12
CA THR A 42 -6.31 6.65 1.99
C THR A 42 -7.65 6.44 2.69
N ASN A 43 -8.23 5.25 2.57
CA ASN A 43 -9.49 4.89 3.22
C ASN A 43 -9.34 4.83 4.74
N GLU A 44 -8.29 4.17 5.26
CA GLU A 44 -8.02 4.12 6.70
C GLU A 44 -7.80 5.51 7.31
N LEU A 45 -7.15 6.41 6.58
CA LEU A 45 -6.84 7.76 7.08
C LEU A 45 -8.00 8.74 6.94
N TYR A 46 -8.88 8.56 5.94
CA TYR A 46 -9.85 9.58 5.54
C TYR A 46 -11.19 9.06 5.03
N GLY A 47 -11.44 7.75 5.03
CA GLY A 47 -12.65 7.13 4.47
C GLY A 47 -13.95 7.57 5.11
N ASP A 48 -13.94 7.93 6.39
CA ASP A 48 -15.12 8.44 7.09
C ASP A 48 -15.57 9.84 6.61
N ASN A 49 -14.67 10.59 5.96
CA ASN A 49 -14.88 11.95 5.47
C ASN A 49 -15.01 12.06 3.95
N SER A 50 -14.82 10.96 3.20
CA SER A 50 -14.81 10.96 1.74
C SER A 50 -15.16 9.60 1.15
N GLU A 51 -15.53 9.57 -0.12
CA GLU A 51 -15.64 8.34 -0.90
C GLU A 51 -14.29 8.05 -1.57
N VAL A 52 -13.59 6.99 -1.11
CA VAL A 52 -12.31 6.57 -1.67
C VAL A 52 -12.55 5.45 -2.69
N LEU A 53 -12.07 5.63 -3.90
CA LEU A 53 -12.24 4.70 -5.03
C LEU A 53 -10.92 4.44 -5.73
N SER A 54 -10.70 3.22 -6.21
CA SER A 54 -9.59 2.90 -7.09
C SER A 54 -9.90 3.28 -8.54
N ILE A 55 -8.87 3.71 -9.29
CA ILE A 55 -8.96 3.84 -10.75
C ILE A 55 -8.90 2.48 -11.44
N TYR A 56 -8.40 1.45 -10.75
CA TYR A 56 -8.28 0.08 -11.26
C TYR A 56 -9.45 -0.77 -10.77
N PRO A 57 -10.14 -1.50 -11.65
CA PRO A 57 -11.09 -2.53 -11.22
C PRO A 57 -10.39 -3.66 -10.46
N ASP A 58 -11.14 -4.34 -9.57
CA ASP A 58 -10.62 -5.51 -8.87
C ASP A 58 -10.19 -6.61 -9.84
N GLY A 59 -9.17 -7.37 -9.46
CA GLY A 59 -8.62 -8.49 -10.26
C GLY A 59 -7.80 -8.09 -11.48
N ILE A 60 -7.66 -6.79 -11.77
CA ILE A 60 -6.86 -6.32 -12.90
C ILE A 60 -5.40 -6.12 -12.46
N ASN A 61 -4.47 -6.51 -13.33
CA ASN A 61 -3.07 -6.10 -13.17
C ASN A 61 -2.93 -4.64 -13.61
N PRO A 62 -2.55 -3.71 -12.71
CA PRO A 62 -2.40 -2.29 -13.04
C PRO A 62 -1.47 -2.02 -14.21
N ASN A 63 -0.43 -2.83 -14.40
CA ASN A 63 0.56 -2.66 -15.47
C ASN A 63 -0.04 -2.91 -16.88
N ASP A 64 -1.12 -3.72 -16.95
CA ASP A 64 -1.79 -4.04 -18.21
C ASP A 64 -3.03 -3.18 -18.46
N TYR A 65 -3.44 -2.35 -17.48
CA TYR A 65 -4.65 -1.56 -17.55
C TYR A 65 -4.39 -0.14 -18.00
N LYS A 66 -5.19 0.33 -18.95
CA LYS A 66 -5.17 1.72 -19.41
C LYS A 66 -6.55 2.34 -19.30
N LEU A 67 -6.60 3.49 -18.63
CA LEU A 67 -7.82 4.30 -18.59
C LEU A 67 -8.24 4.70 -20.00
N THR A 68 -9.53 4.55 -20.30
CA THR A 68 -10.12 5.17 -21.50
C THR A 68 -10.22 6.68 -21.33
N ASP A 69 -10.28 7.44 -22.43
CA ASP A 69 -10.45 8.90 -22.39
C ASP A 69 -11.70 9.31 -21.58
N LYS A 70 -12.76 8.51 -21.67
CA LYS A 70 -13.98 8.73 -20.89
C LYS A 70 -13.74 8.56 -19.39
N GLN A 71 -13.09 7.49 -18.98
CA GLN A 71 -12.75 7.25 -17.57
C GLN A 71 -11.83 8.34 -17.03
N LEU A 72 -10.78 8.69 -17.76
CA LEU A 72 -9.86 9.77 -17.39
C LEU A 72 -10.62 11.08 -17.15
N LYS A 73 -11.52 11.45 -18.09
CA LYS A 73 -12.35 12.65 -17.99
C LYS A 73 -13.34 12.59 -16.82
N ASP A 74 -13.91 11.41 -16.53
CA ASP A 74 -14.87 11.26 -15.45
C ASP A 74 -14.16 11.23 -14.09
N TYR A 75 -13.06 10.50 -13.96
CA TYR A 75 -12.31 10.36 -12.70
C TYR A 75 -11.58 11.67 -12.32
N SER A 76 -11.09 12.43 -13.30
CA SER A 76 -10.44 13.73 -13.05
C SER A 76 -11.38 14.82 -12.51
N LYS A 77 -12.71 14.58 -12.45
CA LYS A 77 -13.67 15.45 -11.76
C LYS A 77 -13.59 15.33 -10.23
N ALA A 78 -12.92 14.31 -9.71
CA ALA A 78 -12.71 14.12 -8.28
C ALA A 78 -11.97 15.30 -7.63
N ALA A 79 -12.08 15.40 -6.32
CA ALA A 79 -11.38 16.44 -5.57
C ALA A 79 -9.87 16.17 -5.44
N LEU A 80 -9.48 14.89 -5.40
CA LEU A 80 -8.12 14.46 -5.14
C LEU A 80 -7.79 13.16 -5.87
N LEU A 81 -6.55 13.04 -6.34
CA LEU A 81 -5.90 11.79 -6.73
C LEU A 81 -4.73 11.50 -5.79
N VAL A 82 -4.66 10.27 -5.26
CA VAL A 82 -3.52 9.76 -4.48
C VAL A 82 -2.85 8.63 -5.26
N TYR A 83 -1.55 8.70 -5.47
CA TYR A 83 -0.83 7.77 -6.34
C TYR A 83 0.57 7.41 -5.81
N ASN A 84 1.17 6.35 -6.35
CA ASN A 84 2.55 5.97 -6.08
C ASN A 84 3.50 6.67 -7.07
N GLY A 85 4.20 7.69 -6.60
CA GLY A 85 5.09 8.50 -7.43
C GLY A 85 6.41 7.83 -7.83
N LEU A 86 6.70 6.60 -7.40
CA LEU A 86 7.88 5.85 -7.82
C LEU A 86 7.64 4.92 -9.00
N SER A 87 6.38 4.75 -9.40
CA SER A 87 5.99 3.97 -10.58
C SER A 87 5.63 4.83 -11.78
N ASP A 88 5.24 4.19 -12.88
CA ASP A 88 4.71 4.85 -14.08
C ASP A 88 3.38 5.60 -13.83
N GLU A 89 2.78 5.47 -12.65
CA GLU A 89 1.57 6.19 -12.24
C GLU A 89 1.74 7.73 -12.26
N LYS A 90 2.97 8.25 -12.27
CA LYS A 90 3.26 9.67 -12.55
C LYS A 90 2.63 10.16 -13.85
N GLN A 91 2.57 9.30 -14.87
CA GLN A 91 1.96 9.62 -16.15
C GLN A 91 0.43 9.73 -16.03
N ILE A 92 -0.17 8.89 -15.18
CA ILE A 92 -1.60 8.97 -14.85
C ILE A 92 -1.88 10.29 -14.12
N ALA A 93 -1.11 10.63 -13.10
CA ALA A 93 -1.25 11.87 -12.36
C ALA A 93 -1.12 13.10 -13.29
N ALA A 94 -0.15 13.09 -14.21
CA ALA A 94 0.00 14.13 -15.23
C ALA A 94 -1.23 14.23 -16.14
N SER A 95 -1.82 13.10 -16.54
CA SER A 95 -3.03 13.06 -17.36
C SER A 95 -4.24 13.65 -16.63
N PHE A 96 -4.42 13.32 -15.35
CA PHE A 96 -5.47 13.92 -14.50
C PHE A 96 -5.32 15.44 -14.39
N ILE A 97 -4.10 15.94 -14.15
CA ILE A 97 -3.83 17.38 -14.09
C ILE A 97 -4.12 18.06 -15.44
N ASN A 98 -3.87 17.37 -16.55
CA ASN A 98 -4.15 17.93 -17.88
C ASN A 98 -5.65 18.06 -18.13
N GLU A 99 -6.47 17.09 -17.70
CA GLU A 99 -7.93 17.15 -17.80
C GLU A 99 -8.55 18.14 -16.80
N ASN A 100 -8.04 18.21 -15.58
CA ASN A 100 -8.56 19.09 -14.53
C ASN A 100 -7.43 19.78 -13.79
N LYS A 101 -7.18 21.06 -14.10
CA LYS A 101 -6.13 21.86 -13.45
C LYS A 101 -6.37 22.16 -11.96
N ASN A 102 -7.58 21.90 -11.47
CA ASN A 102 -7.96 22.17 -10.07
C ASN A 102 -7.92 20.91 -9.20
N ILE A 103 -7.70 19.72 -9.78
CA ILE A 103 -7.59 18.50 -8.99
C ILE A 103 -6.39 18.58 -8.05
N LYS A 104 -6.58 18.16 -6.79
CA LYS A 104 -5.48 18.02 -5.85
C LYS A 104 -4.76 16.70 -6.12
N ILE A 105 -3.47 16.68 -5.85
CA ILE A 105 -2.63 15.51 -6.07
C ILE A 105 -1.83 15.21 -4.81
N ILE A 106 -1.78 13.94 -4.40
CA ILE A 106 -0.89 13.43 -3.37
C ILE A 106 0.01 12.36 -3.97
N ASP A 107 1.32 12.60 -3.95
CA ASP A 107 2.33 11.57 -4.18
C ASP A 107 2.62 10.86 -2.85
N ALA A 108 2.09 9.66 -2.68
CA ALA A 108 2.29 8.88 -1.46
C ALA A 108 3.75 8.48 -1.25
N ALA A 109 4.52 8.33 -2.32
CA ALA A 109 5.93 7.95 -2.27
C ALA A 109 6.89 9.13 -2.28
N GLN A 110 6.41 10.36 -2.08
CA GLN A 110 7.26 11.55 -2.09
C GLN A 110 8.41 11.43 -1.09
N GLY A 111 9.65 11.55 -1.57
CA GLY A 111 10.85 11.49 -0.73
C GLY A 111 11.21 10.09 -0.22
N VAL A 112 10.49 9.06 -0.60
CA VAL A 112 10.89 7.67 -0.34
C VAL A 112 12.04 7.32 -1.27
N ILE A 113 13.13 6.83 -0.69
CA ILE A 113 14.28 6.36 -1.45
C ILE A 113 14.24 4.82 -1.44
N ILE A 114 14.20 4.24 -2.62
CA ILE A 114 14.29 2.79 -2.80
C ILE A 114 15.58 2.43 -3.55
N ASN A 115 16.12 1.31 -3.16
CA ASN A 115 17.17 0.66 -3.94
C ASN A 115 16.49 -0.35 -4.86
N ASN A 116 17.00 -0.49 -6.11
CA ASN A 116 16.60 -1.52 -7.07
C ASN A 116 15.24 -1.36 -7.79
N ASP A 117 14.75 -0.15 -7.99
CA ASP A 117 13.54 0.16 -8.80
C ASP A 117 12.28 -0.70 -8.47
N VAL A 118 12.16 -1.12 -7.21
CA VAL A 118 11.03 -1.94 -6.75
C VAL A 118 9.77 -1.08 -6.64
N GLU A 119 8.71 -1.48 -7.34
CA GLU A 119 7.42 -0.76 -7.33
C GLU A 119 6.58 -1.11 -6.10
N GLU A 120 6.64 -2.35 -5.61
CA GLU A 120 5.83 -2.86 -4.50
C GLU A 120 6.39 -2.46 -3.12
N LEU A 121 6.56 -1.17 -2.90
CA LEU A 121 7.11 -0.60 -1.65
C LEU A 121 6.39 -1.06 -0.39
N TRP A 122 5.10 -1.24 -0.52
CA TRP A 122 4.19 -1.57 0.57
C TRP A 122 4.40 -2.96 1.17
N LEU A 123 5.12 -3.87 0.50
CA LEU A 123 5.48 -5.16 1.08
C LEU A 123 6.45 -5.02 2.26
N SER A 124 7.17 -3.90 2.35
CA SER A 124 7.94 -3.52 3.53
C SER A 124 7.06 -2.73 4.52
N PRO A 125 6.78 -3.23 5.73
CA PRO A 125 5.98 -2.49 6.72
C PRO A 125 6.50 -1.08 6.99
N SER A 126 7.83 -0.89 7.04
CA SER A 126 8.40 0.44 7.24
C SER A 126 8.16 1.39 6.07
N ASN A 127 8.25 0.90 4.83
CA ASN A 127 7.92 1.72 3.66
C ASN A 127 6.42 2.03 3.62
N PHE A 128 5.58 1.05 3.93
CA PHE A 128 4.13 1.24 3.99
C PHE A 128 3.74 2.33 5.01
N LEU A 129 4.42 2.34 6.17
CA LEU A 129 4.24 3.40 7.15
C LEU A 129 4.70 4.78 6.65
N MET A 130 5.76 4.82 5.83
CA MET A 130 6.20 6.08 5.19
C MET A 130 5.16 6.59 4.18
N LEU A 131 4.56 5.68 3.38
CA LEU A 131 3.46 6.03 2.49
C LEU A 131 2.27 6.60 3.27
N ALA A 132 1.87 5.94 4.37
CA ALA A 132 0.81 6.41 5.26
C ALA A 132 1.10 7.81 5.83
N GLN A 133 2.34 8.05 6.28
CA GLN A 133 2.77 9.34 6.80
C GLN A 133 2.71 10.44 5.74
N ASN A 134 3.11 10.15 4.51
CA ASN A 134 3.06 11.11 3.41
C ASN A 134 1.62 11.48 3.05
N ILE A 135 0.73 10.47 2.94
CA ILE A 135 -0.70 10.70 2.68
C ILE A 135 -1.30 11.54 3.80
N ARG A 136 -1.09 11.15 5.07
CA ARG A 136 -1.54 11.92 6.24
C ARG A 136 -1.11 13.38 6.18
N ASN A 137 0.18 13.64 5.97
CA ASN A 137 0.73 14.99 5.98
C ASN A 137 0.11 15.85 4.88
N GLN A 138 0.02 15.33 3.66
CA GLN A 138 -0.52 16.06 2.51
C GLN A 138 -2.05 16.24 2.60
N LEU A 139 -2.81 15.25 3.10
CA LEU A 139 -4.24 15.41 3.39
C LEU A 139 -4.48 16.58 4.34
N LYS A 140 -3.68 16.69 5.40
CA LYS A 140 -3.80 17.78 6.39
C LYS A 140 -3.48 19.17 5.83
N GLU A 141 -2.78 19.27 4.70
CA GLU A 141 -2.58 20.55 4.00
C GLU A 141 -3.84 20.98 3.26
N TYR A 142 -4.61 20.02 2.71
CA TYR A 142 -5.83 20.31 1.96
C TYR A 142 -7.06 20.48 2.86
N VAL A 143 -7.13 19.77 3.98
CA VAL A 143 -8.19 19.88 4.98
C VAL A 143 -8.01 21.16 5.79
N THR A 144 -9.08 21.91 6.06
CA THR A 144 -9.07 23.13 6.87
C THR A 144 -9.71 22.92 8.24
N ASN A 145 -10.62 21.95 8.37
CA ASN A 145 -11.32 21.62 9.60
C ASN A 145 -10.35 20.96 10.61
N LYS A 146 -10.26 21.59 11.79
CA LYS A 146 -9.35 21.12 12.85
C LYS A 146 -9.71 19.72 13.36
N TYR A 147 -11.01 19.42 13.51
CA TYR A 147 -11.48 18.14 14.02
C TYR A 147 -11.15 17.00 13.03
N ILE A 148 -11.33 17.23 11.74
CA ILE A 148 -10.95 16.25 10.70
C ILE A 148 -9.42 16.05 10.70
N LYS A 149 -8.62 17.09 10.92
CA LYS A 149 -7.16 16.95 11.06
C LYS A 149 -6.75 16.11 12.27
N GLU A 150 -7.46 16.25 13.38
CA GLU A 150 -7.24 15.46 14.60
C GLU A 150 -7.61 14.00 14.35
N GLU A 151 -8.74 13.74 13.69
CA GLU A 151 -9.18 12.39 13.29
C GLU A 151 -8.17 11.70 12.36
N ILE A 152 -7.65 12.39 11.34
CA ILE A 152 -6.58 11.87 10.49
C ILE A 152 -5.35 11.48 11.33
N ASP A 153 -5.00 12.26 12.35
CA ASP A 153 -3.89 11.95 13.25
C ASP A 153 -4.17 10.71 14.13
N GLU A 154 -5.39 10.57 14.63
CA GLU A 154 -5.81 9.41 15.42
C GLU A 154 -5.80 8.14 14.57
N ASN A 155 -6.37 8.18 13.36
CA ASN A 155 -6.38 7.09 12.41
C ASN A 155 -4.95 6.66 12.04
N TYR A 156 -4.07 7.63 11.76
CA TYR A 156 -2.65 7.35 11.50
C TYR A 156 -1.96 6.67 12.70
N ASN A 157 -2.22 7.12 13.92
CA ASN A 157 -1.61 6.53 15.10
C ASN A 157 -2.07 5.09 15.34
N SER A 158 -3.35 4.78 15.09
CA SER A 158 -3.89 3.44 15.14
C SER A 158 -3.23 2.53 14.10
N LEU A 159 -3.20 2.98 12.85
CA LEU A 159 -2.57 2.26 11.74
C LEU A 159 -1.07 2.03 11.98
N LYS A 160 -0.37 3.04 12.50
CA LYS A 160 1.04 2.95 12.85
C LYS A 160 1.31 1.85 13.88
N LEU A 161 0.46 1.68 14.88
CA LEU A 161 0.61 0.62 15.87
C LEU A 161 0.55 -0.75 15.20
N THR A 162 -0.47 -1.01 14.41
CA THR A 162 -0.66 -2.29 13.71
C THR A 162 0.47 -2.62 12.74
N ILE A 163 0.93 -1.62 11.96
CA ILE A 163 2.06 -1.82 11.03
C ILE A 163 3.36 -2.07 11.80
N SER A 164 3.57 -1.40 12.95
CA SER A 164 4.75 -1.61 13.79
C SER A 164 4.77 -3.00 14.43
N GLU A 165 3.61 -3.57 14.73
CA GLU A 165 3.50 -4.97 15.18
C GLU A 165 3.95 -5.93 14.09
N MET A 166 3.53 -5.73 12.83
CA MET A 166 4.00 -6.55 11.70
C MET A 166 5.52 -6.43 11.47
N ASP A 167 6.06 -5.22 11.59
CA ASP A 167 7.53 -5.00 11.49
C ASP A 167 8.28 -5.77 12.59
N ALA A 168 7.73 -5.80 13.80
CA ALA A 168 8.28 -6.57 14.91
C ALA A 168 8.13 -8.09 14.71
N GLU A 169 7.01 -8.57 14.19
CA GLU A 169 6.78 -9.99 13.86
C GLU A 169 7.84 -10.47 12.86
N LEU A 170 8.08 -9.73 11.77
CA LEU A 170 9.14 -10.04 10.78
C LEU A 170 10.54 -10.08 11.41
N LYS A 171 10.83 -9.17 12.34
CA LYS A 171 12.11 -9.14 13.04
C LYS A 171 12.29 -10.37 13.92
N ILE A 172 11.28 -10.71 14.73
CA ILE A 172 11.31 -11.88 15.62
C ILE A 172 11.43 -13.16 14.80
N MET A 173 10.68 -13.28 13.69
CA MET A 173 10.79 -14.40 12.77
C MET A 173 12.22 -14.55 12.25
N ALA A 174 12.81 -13.46 11.76
CA ALA A 174 14.17 -13.48 11.23
C ALA A 174 15.20 -13.80 12.32
N GLU A 175 15.04 -13.32 13.55
CA GLU A 175 15.93 -13.65 14.69
C GLU A 175 15.90 -15.14 15.01
N ASN A 176 14.74 -15.77 14.92
CA ASN A 176 14.53 -17.18 15.26
C ASN A 176 14.79 -18.15 14.11
N ALA A 177 14.85 -17.69 12.87
CA ALA A 177 15.04 -18.53 11.70
C ALA A 177 16.37 -19.33 11.79
N PRO A 178 16.36 -20.68 11.66
CA PRO A 178 17.56 -21.51 11.67
C PRO A 178 18.47 -21.19 10.50
N THR A 179 17.90 -20.91 9.34
CA THR A 179 18.63 -20.52 8.12
C THR A 179 18.35 -19.05 7.82
N LYS A 180 19.41 -18.25 7.69
CA LYS A 180 19.30 -16.83 7.40
C LYS A 180 19.31 -16.52 5.91
N THR A 181 19.64 -17.49 5.07
CA THR A 181 19.65 -17.30 3.61
C THR A 181 18.31 -17.73 3.03
N ILE A 182 17.70 -16.84 2.29
CA ILE A 182 16.47 -17.09 1.51
C ILE A 182 16.75 -16.83 0.03
N VAL A 183 16.11 -17.62 -0.82
CA VAL A 183 16.23 -17.48 -2.28
C VAL A 183 14.91 -16.97 -2.82
N VAL A 184 14.99 -15.94 -3.65
CA VAL A 184 13.83 -15.24 -4.19
C VAL A 184 13.94 -15.11 -5.72
N SER A 185 12.82 -15.11 -6.41
CA SER A 185 12.79 -14.91 -7.86
C SER A 185 13.05 -13.46 -8.26
N ASN A 186 12.71 -12.50 -7.38
CA ASN A 186 12.60 -11.08 -7.72
C ASN A 186 13.13 -10.17 -6.59
N ASP A 187 13.69 -9.02 -6.98
CA ASP A 187 14.27 -8.02 -6.07
C ASP A 187 13.24 -7.37 -5.11
N THR A 188 11.96 -7.51 -5.40
CA THR A 188 10.84 -7.07 -4.52
C THR A 188 10.99 -7.59 -3.09
N PHE A 189 11.62 -8.76 -2.90
CA PHE A 189 11.81 -9.37 -1.58
C PHE A 189 13.04 -8.88 -0.82
N LYS A 190 13.88 -8.04 -1.41
CA LYS A 190 15.10 -7.52 -0.76
C LYS A 190 14.83 -6.70 0.51
N PHE A 191 13.60 -6.25 0.72
CA PHE A 191 13.23 -5.62 1.99
C PHE A 191 13.46 -6.53 3.22
N LEU A 192 13.51 -7.85 3.03
CA LEU A 192 13.77 -8.83 4.09
C LEU A 192 15.22 -8.74 4.62
N GLU A 193 16.16 -8.17 3.86
CA GLU A 193 17.53 -7.92 4.32
C GLU A 193 17.57 -7.00 5.55
N LYS A 194 16.61 -6.07 5.66
CA LYS A 194 16.46 -5.19 6.82
C LYS A 194 16.31 -5.98 8.15
N TYR A 195 15.74 -7.16 8.09
CA TYR A 195 15.49 -8.02 9.26
C TYR A 195 16.63 -8.98 9.56
N GLY A 196 17.66 -9.01 8.72
CA GLY A 196 18.87 -9.84 8.92
C GLY A 196 18.89 -11.12 8.10
N PHE A 197 17.97 -11.26 7.13
CA PHE A 197 18.11 -12.31 6.12
C PHE A 197 19.17 -11.93 5.10
N GLU A 198 19.88 -12.94 4.60
CA GLU A 198 20.66 -12.84 3.38
C GLU A 198 19.73 -13.22 2.20
N VAL A 199 19.37 -12.26 1.38
CA VAL A 199 18.45 -12.48 0.25
C VAL A 199 19.26 -12.71 -1.02
N ILE A 200 19.14 -13.90 -1.62
CA ILE A 200 19.71 -14.21 -2.94
C ILE A 200 18.58 -14.07 -3.97
N SER A 201 18.62 -12.99 -4.73
CA SER A 201 17.68 -12.76 -5.83
C SER A 201 18.17 -13.46 -7.10
N LEU A 202 17.22 -14.06 -7.82
CA LEU A 202 17.42 -14.72 -9.12
C LEU A 202 16.92 -13.83 -10.27
N GLU A 203 16.69 -12.53 -10.02
CA GLU A 203 16.32 -11.57 -11.05
C GLU A 203 17.52 -11.08 -11.84
N GLY A 204 17.33 -10.85 -13.13
CA GLY A 204 18.37 -10.26 -14.00
C GLY A 204 19.62 -11.14 -14.18
N ASP A 205 20.78 -10.49 -14.16
CA ASP A 205 22.08 -11.16 -14.33
C ASP A 205 22.59 -11.78 -13.03
N VAL A 206 22.15 -13.00 -12.73
CA VAL A 206 22.59 -13.73 -11.55
C VAL A 206 24.07 -14.13 -11.67
N THR A 207 24.90 -13.72 -10.70
CA THR A 207 26.30 -14.06 -10.71
C THR A 207 26.55 -15.58 -10.54
N SER A 208 27.61 -16.11 -11.15
CA SER A 208 28.00 -17.52 -10.96
C SER A 208 28.24 -17.85 -9.48
N THR A 209 28.70 -16.90 -8.69
CA THR A 209 28.92 -17.07 -7.25
C THR A 209 27.59 -17.27 -6.51
N SER A 210 26.60 -16.40 -6.75
CA SER A 210 25.27 -16.51 -6.17
C SER A 210 24.58 -17.81 -6.58
N LEU A 211 24.63 -18.16 -7.86
CA LEU A 211 24.01 -19.39 -8.35
C LEU A 211 24.67 -20.65 -7.75
N ASN A 212 26.03 -20.70 -7.64
CA ASN A 212 26.72 -21.81 -6.99
C ASN A 212 26.38 -21.90 -5.50
N LYS A 213 26.20 -20.76 -4.82
CA LYS A 213 25.75 -20.76 -3.42
C LYS A 213 24.36 -21.37 -3.26
N VAL A 214 23.40 -20.98 -4.10
CA VAL A 214 22.06 -21.58 -4.11
C VAL A 214 22.10 -23.08 -4.33
N LYS A 215 22.88 -23.56 -5.33
CA LYS A 215 23.05 -24.98 -5.64
C LYS A 215 23.62 -25.75 -4.44
N ASN A 216 24.64 -25.20 -3.78
CA ASN A 216 25.23 -25.82 -2.60
C ASN A 216 24.25 -25.91 -1.44
N LEU A 217 23.53 -24.82 -1.13
CA LEU A 217 22.52 -24.79 -0.08
C LEU A 217 21.40 -25.81 -0.34
N ALA A 218 20.93 -25.91 -1.59
CA ALA A 218 19.94 -26.90 -1.99
C ALA A 218 20.45 -28.34 -1.87
N THR A 219 21.70 -28.60 -2.29
CA THR A 219 22.33 -29.92 -2.19
C THR A 219 22.52 -30.34 -0.74
N GLU A 220 22.83 -29.39 0.16
CA GLU A 220 23.00 -29.60 1.60
C GLU A 220 21.66 -29.70 2.35
N GLY A 221 20.53 -29.50 1.66
CA GLY A 221 19.20 -29.48 2.27
C GLY A 221 18.94 -28.28 3.19
N LYS A 222 19.72 -27.20 3.04
CA LYS A 222 19.59 -25.97 3.83
C LYS A 222 18.51 -25.01 3.30
N ILE A 223 18.08 -25.21 2.08
CA ILE A 223 16.94 -24.56 1.48
C ILE A 223 16.11 -25.61 0.74
N SER A 224 14.79 -25.48 0.81
CA SER A 224 13.82 -26.34 0.16
C SER A 224 12.83 -25.59 -0.75
N TYR A 225 12.95 -24.25 -0.81
CA TYR A 225 11.99 -23.38 -1.49
C TYR A 225 12.67 -22.20 -2.19
N ILE A 226 11.92 -21.60 -3.11
CA ILE A 226 12.19 -20.28 -3.71
C ILE A 226 10.91 -19.45 -3.59
N PHE A 227 10.99 -18.27 -3.00
CA PHE A 227 9.86 -17.33 -2.98
C PHE A 227 9.71 -16.67 -4.35
N VAL A 228 8.47 -16.62 -4.81
CA VAL A 228 8.10 -16.03 -6.11
C VAL A 228 6.94 -15.04 -5.91
N LYS A 229 6.83 -14.03 -6.76
CA LYS A 229 5.66 -13.16 -6.77
C LYS A 229 4.44 -13.93 -7.30
N GLU A 230 3.28 -13.62 -6.76
CA GLU A 230 2.02 -14.14 -7.29
C GLU A 230 1.87 -13.74 -8.77
N ASN A 231 1.50 -14.73 -9.61
CA ASN A 231 1.26 -14.55 -11.04
C ASN A 231 2.47 -14.07 -11.87
N GLU A 232 3.71 -14.13 -11.34
CA GLU A 232 4.87 -13.81 -12.17
C GLU A 232 5.20 -14.92 -13.15
N GLU A 233 5.82 -14.55 -14.27
CA GLU A 233 6.38 -15.51 -15.22
C GLU A 233 7.68 -16.09 -14.64
N ILE A 234 7.70 -17.42 -14.44
CA ILE A 234 8.84 -18.09 -13.81
C ILE A 234 10.01 -18.16 -14.78
N SER A 235 11.14 -17.59 -14.40
CA SER A 235 12.36 -17.58 -15.21
C SER A 235 12.97 -18.97 -15.41
N ASN A 236 13.77 -19.13 -16.47
CA ASN A 236 14.46 -20.39 -16.75
C ASN A 236 15.39 -20.80 -15.60
N ILE A 237 16.06 -19.84 -14.95
CA ILE A 237 16.96 -20.11 -13.81
C ILE A 237 16.17 -20.71 -12.64
N VAL A 238 15.01 -20.16 -12.30
CA VAL A 238 14.15 -20.70 -11.25
C VAL A 238 13.64 -22.08 -11.63
N THR A 239 13.19 -22.26 -12.87
CA THR A 239 12.72 -23.56 -13.40
C THR A 239 13.81 -24.63 -13.34
N ASP A 240 15.05 -24.31 -13.74
CA ASP A 240 16.18 -25.24 -13.71
C ASP A 240 16.56 -25.63 -12.27
N LEU A 241 16.56 -24.68 -11.33
CA LEU A 241 16.83 -24.94 -9.92
C LEU A 241 15.77 -25.82 -9.27
N THR A 242 14.47 -25.52 -9.49
CA THR A 242 13.37 -26.32 -8.94
C THR A 242 13.40 -27.76 -9.45
N ASN A 243 13.63 -27.96 -10.75
CA ASN A 243 13.69 -29.30 -11.35
C ASN A 243 14.93 -30.09 -10.89
N SER A 244 16.10 -29.44 -10.84
CA SER A 244 17.38 -30.11 -10.54
C SER A 244 17.51 -30.46 -9.05
N TYR A 245 17.01 -29.61 -8.15
CA TYR A 245 17.19 -29.73 -6.70
C TYR A 245 15.88 -30.02 -5.95
N LYS A 246 14.75 -30.18 -6.65
CA LYS A 246 13.41 -30.44 -6.08
C LYS A 246 12.97 -29.35 -5.10
N LEU A 247 13.31 -28.09 -5.39
CA LEU A 247 12.88 -26.95 -4.60
C LEU A 247 11.40 -26.66 -4.89
N SER A 248 10.66 -26.27 -3.86
CA SER A 248 9.27 -25.82 -3.98
C SER A 248 9.21 -24.33 -4.33
N LEU A 249 8.15 -23.91 -5.03
CA LEU A 249 7.85 -22.50 -5.20
C LEU A 249 6.82 -22.08 -4.14
N VAL A 250 7.11 -21.00 -3.43
CA VAL A 250 6.22 -20.39 -2.43
C VAL A 250 5.79 -19.03 -2.94
N SER A 251 4.52 -18.93 -3.28
CA SER A 251 3.95 -17.70 -3.84
C SER A 251 3.65 -16.69 -2.75
N ILE A 252 4.12 -15.47 -2.92
CA ILE A 252 3.86 -14.30 -2.07
C ILE A 252 3.00 -13.31 -2.84
N LYS A 253 1.93 -12.85 -2.20
CA LYS A 253 1.03 -11.86 -2.79
C LYS A 253 1.69 -10.50 -2.88
N THR A 254 1.60 -9.87 -4.05
CA THR A 254 2.08 -8.49 -4.22
C THR A 254 1.14 -7.46 -3.61
N ILE A 255 -0.12 -7.81 -3.40
CA ILE A 255 -1.17 -6.95 -2.86
C ILE A 255 -1.39 -5.67 -3.71
N THR A 256 -0.91 -5.66 -4.94
CA THR A 256 -1.03 -4.52 -5.85
C THR A 256 -2.48 -4.18 -6.16
N ASN A 257 -3.34 -5.19 -6.19
CA ASN A 257 -4.78 -5.08 -6.34
C ASN A 257 -5.47 -6.23 -5.59
N LEU A 258 -6.75 -6.06 -5.20
CA LEU A 258 -7.57 -7.16 -4.70
C LEU A 258 -8.23 -7.89 -5.85
N THR A 259 -8.42 -9.19 -5.71
CA THR A 259 -9.34 -9.94 -6.53
C THR A 259 -10.79 -9.72 -6.07
N ASP A 260 -11.75 -9.94 -6.94
CA ASP A 260 -13.18 -9.92 -6.59
C ASP A 260 -13.50 -10.81 -5.37
N ASP A 261 -12.85 -11.96 -5.27
CA ASP A 261 -13.09 -12.92 -4.18
C ASP A 261 -12.49 -12.44 -2.87
N GLU A 262 -11.29 -11.85 -2.88
CA GLU A 262 -10.68 -11.24 -1.69
C GLU A 262 -11.54 -10.11 -1.16
N ARG A 263 -12.02 -9.22 -2.04
CA ARG A 263 -12.92 -8.13 -1.63
C ARG A 263 -14.24 -8.64 -1.05
N LYS A 264 -14.85 -9.66 -1.65
CA LYS A 264 -16.08 -10.30 -1.14
C LYS A 264 -15.86 -11.00 0.20
N ASN A 265 -14.69 -11.60 0.42
CA ASN A 265 -14.34 -12.27 1.67
C ASN A 265 -13.97 -11.27 2.79
N GLY A 266 -13.84 -9.98 2.48
CA GLY A 266 -13.41 -8.97 3.42
C GLY A 266 -11.91 -9.01 3.73
N ASP A 267 -11.12 -9.58 2.82
CA ASP A 267 -9.66 -9.49 2.91
C ASP A 267 -9.25 -8.03 2.71
N ASP A 268 -8.24 -7.61 3.47
CA ASP A 268 -7.65 -6.29 3.41
C ASP A 268 -6.11 -6.39 3.33
N TYR A 269 -5.46 -5.24 3.25
CA TYR A 269 -3.99 -5.18 3.21
C TYR A 269 -3.37 -5.89 4.42
N LEU A 270 -3.91 -5.71 5.63
CA LEU A 270 -3.34 -6.28 6.85
C LEU A 270 -3.48 -7.79 6.86
N SER A 271 -4.64 -8.32 6.50
CA SER A 271 -4.90 -9.76 6.44
C SER A 271 -4.02 -10.45 5.39
N LEU A 272 -3.84 -9.82 4.21
CA LEU A 272 -3.00 -10.36 3.15
C LEU A 272 -1.50 -10.30 3.50
N MET A 273 -1.04 -9.22 4.15
CA MET A 273 0.32 -9.16 4.67
C MET A 273 0.60 -10.20 5.74
N ARG A 274 -0.35 -10.48 6.64
CA ARG A 274 -0.20 -11.58 7.61
C ARG A 274 -0.07 -12.93 6.92
N LYS A 275 -0.87 -13.21 5.88
CA LYS A 275 -0.72 -14.43 5.07
C LYS A 275 0.68 -14.53 4.43
N ASN A 276 1.24 -13.40 3.96
CA ASN A 276 2.60 -13.36 3.44
C ASN A 276 3.65 -13.63 4.53
N ILE A 277 3.52 -13.01 5.70
CA ILE A 277 4.42 -13.23 6.86
C ILE A 277 4.36 -14.69 7.30
N ASP A 278 3.16 -15.27 7.40
CA ASP A 278 2.97 -16.69 7.75
C ASP A 278 3.64 -17.62 6.74
N ALA A 279 3.49 -17.33 5.43
CA ALA A 279 4.14 -18.12 4.38
C ALA A 279 5.67 -18.06 4.49
N ILE A 280 6.24 -16.87 4.74
CA ILE A 280 7.69 -16.72 4.96
C ILE A 280 8.11 -17.43 6.24
N SER A 281 7.36 -17.30 7.32
CA SER A 281 7.65 -17.91 8.62
C SER A 281 7.66 -19.45 8.54
N ASN A 282 6.67 -20.03 7.89
CA ASN A 282 6.56 -21.49 7.75
C ASN A 282 7.78 -22.08 7.05
N GLU A 283 8.28 -21.43 6.01
CA GLU A 283 9.42 -21.92 5.22
C GLU A 283 10.78 -21.59 5.87
N THR A 284 10.85 -20.59 6.74
CA THR A 284 12.10 -20.19 7.41
C THR A 284 12.25 -20.79 8.80
N SER A 285 11.24 -21.48 9.32
CA SER A 285 11.24 -22.10 10.67
C SER A 285 11.67 -23.55 10.68
N ASP A 286 11.72 -24.21 9.51
CA ASP A 286 12.17 -25.59 9.31
C ASP A 286 13.65 -25.60 8.89
#